data_8e47931f9974140b6165a5bbcaf3240c
#
_entry.id   8e47931f9974140b6165a5bbcaf3240c
#
_cell.length_a   1.000
_cell.length_b   1.000
_cell.length_c   1.000
_cell.angle_alpha   90.00
_cell.angle_beta   90.00
_cell.angle_gamma   90.00
#
_symmetry.space_group_name_H-M   'P 1'
#
loop_
_entity.id
_entity.type
_entity.pdbx_description
1 polymer ?
#
loop_
_entity_poly.entity_id
_entity_poly.type
_entity_poly.pdbx_seq_one_letter_code
_entity_poly.pdbx_strand_id
1 'polypeptide(L)'
;MTPKRKRPTDLTRNTVHAQKDLASVLRAWADDLEKGGADMDALARRGELTAWAQRRTERQMRHVSAAFERVITCASEADRRGVSGGQ
;
A
#
# COMPACT_ATOMS: atom_id res chain seq x y z
N MET A 1 8.13 -35.21 -12.78
CA MET A 1 7.59 -34.00 -12.96
C MET A 1 7.71 -33.07 -11.79
N THR A 2 7.53 -31.88 -12.03
CA THR A 2 7.80 -30.90 -11.04
C THR A 2 6.81 -30.91 -9.93
N PRO A 3 7.28 -30.91 -8.73
CA PRO A 3 6.36 -30.82 -7.61
C PRO A 3 5.65 -29.49 -7.63
N LYS A 4 4.60 -29.44 -6.92
CA LYS A 4 3.78 -28.28 -6.85
C LYS A 4 4.26 -27.27 -5.87
N ARG A 5 5.40 -27.44 -5.29
CA ARG A 5 5.84 -26.47 -4.32
C ARG A 5 6.08 -25.13 -5.00
N LYS A 6 6.02 -24.09 -4.24
CA LYS A 6 6.21 -22.77 -4.76
C LYS A 6 7.62 -22.57 -5.24
N ARG A 7 7.74 -21.95 -6.37
CA ARG A 7 9.02 -21.60 -6.91
C ARG A 7 9.33 -20.15 -6.55
N PRO A 8 10.61 -19.77 -6.65
CA PRO A 8 10.96 -18.36 -6.43
C PRO A 8 10.17 -17.40 -7.32
N THR A 9 9.87 -17.81 -8.54
CA THR A 9 9.11 -16.96 -9.45
C THR A 9 7.69 -16.73 -8.94
N ASP A 10 7.10 -17.72 -8.29
CA ASP A 10 5.76 -17.54 -7.74
C ASP A 10 5.78 -16.56 -6.59
N LEU A 11 6.81 -16.63 -5.76
CA LEU A 11 6.94 -15.70 -4.65
C LEU A 11 7.20 -14.30 -5.14
N THR A 12 7.99 -14.17 -6.19
CA THR A 12 8.24 -12.88 -6.82
C THR A 12 6.94 -12.31 -7.36
N ARG A 13 6.11 -13.17 -7.94
CA ARG A 13 4.81 -12.72 -8.44
C ARG A 13 3.94 -12.17 -7.33
N ASN A 14 4.00 -12.80 -6.16
CA ASN A 14 3.25 -12.27 -5.01
C ASN A 14 3.70 -10.86 -4.67
N THR A 15 5.00 -10.61 -4.72
CA THR A 15 5.53 -9.28 -4.50
C THR A 15 5.01 -8.30 -5.54
N VAL A 16 4.98 -8.71 -6.80
CA VAL A 16 4.46 -7.86 -7.87
C VAL A 16 2.99 -7.55 -7.63
N HIS A 17 2.20 -8.55 -7.23
CA HIS A 17 0.80 -8.31 -6.93
C HIS A 17 0.64 -7.35 -5.76
N ALA A 18 1.45 -7.51 -4.72
CA ALA A 18 1.38 -6.61 -3.58
C ALA A 18 1.74 -5.19 -3.99
N GLN A 19 2.71 -5.03 -4.90
CA GLN A 19 3.06 -3.70 -5.39
C GLN A 19 1.93 -3.09 -6.19
N LYS A 20 1.23 -3.90 -6.97
CA LYS A 20 0.07 -3.40 -7.71
C LYS A 20 -1.04 -2.95 -6.78
N ASP A 21 -1.23 -3.70 -5.70
CA ASP A 21 -2.22 -3.31 -4.69
C ASP A 21 -1.83 -1.99 -4.05
N LEU A 22 -0.55 -1.83 -3.73
CA LEU A 22 -0.07 -0.56 -3.18
C LEU A 22 -0.30 0.56 -4.18
N ALA A 23 0.00 0.32 -5.45
CA ALA A 23 -0.22 1.33 -6.48
C ALA A 23 -1.69 1.71 -6.55
N SER A 24 -2.59 0.73 -6.44
CA SER A 24 -4.02 1.01 -6.45
C SER A 24 -4.44 1.87 -5.29
N VAL A 25 -3.92 1.57 -4.10
CA VAL A 25 -4.21 2.35 -2.90
C VAL A 25 -3.72 3.79 -3.08
N LEU A 26 -2.51 3.94 -3.64
CA LEU A 26 -1.96 5.28 -3.85
C LEU A 26 -2.76 6.06 -4.89
N ARG A 27 -3.21 5.40 -5.94
CA ARG A 27 -4.03 6.08 -6.94
C ARG A 27 -5.36 6.51 -6.36
N ALA A 28 -5.96 5.67 -5.55
CA ALA A 28 -7.22 6.03 -4.90
C ALA A 28 -7.02 7.22 -3.98
N TRP A 29 -5.90 7.26 -3.27
CA TRP A 29 -5.60 8.38 -2.39
C TRP A 29 -5.38 9.65 -3.22
N ALA A 30 -4.62 9.55 -4.30
CA ALA A 30 -4.38 10.70 -5.16
C ALA A 30 -5.68 11.23 -5.73
N ASP A 31 -6.56 10.35 -6.19
CA ASP A 31 -7.85 10.73 -6.73
C ASP A 31 -8.69 11.42 -5.66
N ASP A 32 -8.68 10.87 -4.46
CA ASP A 32 -9.41 11.43 -3.35
C ASP A 32 -8.92 12.83 -2.99
N LEU A 33 -7.60 13.01 -3.00
CA LEU A 33 -7.02 14.32 -2.73
C LEU A 33 -7.38 15.34 -3.80
N GLU A 34 -7.36 14.90 -5.04
CA GLU A 34 -7.67 15.80 -6.15
C GLU A 34 -9.12 16.23 -6.13
N LYS A 35 -10.00 15.33 -5.76
CA LYS A 35 -11.42 15.67 -5.69
C LYS A 35 -11.75 16.61 -4.54
N GLY A 36 -10.92 16.60 -3.52
CA GLY A 36 -11.14 17.45 -2.36
C GLY A 36 -12.26 16.94 -1.49
N GLY A 37 -13.47 17.25 -1.83
CA GLY A 37 -14.62 16.73 -1.10
C GLY A 37 -15.00 17.53 0.11
N ALA A 38 -14.39 18.69 0.35
CA ALA A 38 -14.75 19.53 1.47
C ALA A 38 -14.52 20.97 1.09
N ASP A 39 -15.29 21.85 1.72
CA ASP A 39 -15.08 23.28 1.55
C ASP A 39 -13.98 23.71 2.51
N MET A 40 -12.78 23.78 2.02
CA MET A 40 -11.63 24.08 2.85
C MET A 40 -11.69 25.48 3.43
N ASP A 41 -12.23 26.41 2.64
CA ASP A 41 -12.38 27.77 3.16
C ASP A 41 -13.31 27.80 4.36
N ALA A 42 -14.40 27.08 4.29
CA ALA A 42 -15.35 27.02 5.40
C ALA A 42 -14.69 26.37 6.61
N LEU A 43 -13.94 25.30 6.39
CA LEU A 43 -13.23 24.62 7.47
C LEU A 43 -12.21 25.56 8.12
N ALA A 44 -11.48 26.29 7.31
CA ALA A 44 -10.50 27.22 7.82
C ALA A 44 -11.14 28.33 8.63
N ARG A 45 -12.28 28.83 8.17
CA ARG A 45 -12.98 29.89 8.91
C ARG A 45 -13.46 29.40 10.27
N ARG A 46 -13.74 28.13 10.39
CA ARG A 46 -14.14 27.56 11.69
C ARG A 46 -12.96 27.08 12.52
N GLY A 47 -11.75 27.18 11.98
CA GLY A 47 -10.57 26.69 12.68
C GLY A 47 -10.47 25.19 12.71
N GLU A 48 -11.08 24.50 11.75
CA GLU A 48 -11.14 23.05 11.75
C GLU A 48 -10.33 22.40 10.62
N LEU A 49 -9.68 23.22 9.81
CA LEU A 49 -8.99 22.68 8.63
C LEU A 49 -7.86 21.73 9.01
N THR A 50 -7.06 22.11 9.99
CA THR A 50 -5.94 21.26 10.40
C THR A 50 -6.43 19.91 10.89
N ALA A 51 -7.44 19.91 11.75
CA ALA A 51 -7.96 18.67 12.30
C ALA A 51 -8.54 17.78 11.18
N TRP A 52 -9.25 18.40 10.25
CA TRP A 52 -9.81 17.68 9.14
C TRP A 52 -8.70 17.04 8.29
N ALA A 53 -7.68 17.82 7.98
CA ALA A 53 -6.56 17.34 7.16
C ALA A 53 -5.82 16.20 7.84
N GLN A 54 -5.60 16.34 9.15
CA GLN A 54 -4.92 15.29 9.90
C GLN A 54 -5.70 13.98 9.90
N ARG A 55 -6.99 14.05 10.17
CA ARG A 55 -7.81 12.84 10.21
C ARG A 55 -7.84 12.16 8.86
N ARG A 56 -7.96 12.95 7.81
CA ARG A 56 -8.03 12.40 6.47
C ARG A 56 -6.72 11.75 6.09
N THR A 57 -5.61 12.42 6.37
CA THR A 57 -4.28 11.92 6.05
C THR A 57 -3.98 10.65 6.84
N GLU A 58 -4.30 10.66 8.13
CA GLU A 58 -4.02 9.49 8.97
C GLU A 58 -4.77 8.26 8.50
N ARG A 59 -6.01 8.43 8.09
CA ARG A 59 -6.78 7.31 7.58
C ARG A 59 -6.13 6.70 6.36
N GLN A 60 -5.73 7.56 5.43
CA GLN A 60 -5.11 7.09 4.20
C GLN A 60 -3.73 6.49 4.48
N MET A 61 -2.99 7.07 5.41
CA MET A 61 -1.69 6.54 5.75
C MET A 61 -1.78 5.13 6.31
N ARG A 62 -2.84 4.83 7.05
CA ARG A 62 -3.01 3.47 7.55
C ARG A 62 -3.19 2.48 6.41
N HIS A 63 -3.98 2.86 5.41
CA HIS A 63 -4.17 2.00 4.24
C HIS A 63 -2.86 1.81 3.47
N VAL A 64 -2.13 2.90 3.28
CA VAL A 64 -0.85 2.84 2.57
C VAL A 64 0.15 2.00 3.35
N SER A 65 0.22 2.20 4.66
CA SER A 65 1.16 1.43 5.49
C SER A 65 0.87 -0.05 5.44
N ALA A 66 -0.40 -0.43 5.50
CA ALA A 66 -0.76 -1.84 5.44
C ALA A 66 -0.38 -2.45 4.09
N ALA A 67 -0.63 -1.72 3.01
CA ALA A 67 -0.27 -2.20 1.69
C ALA A 67 1.25 -2.27 1.53
N PHE A 68 1.94 -1.28 2.06
CA PHE A 68 3.39 -1.26 2.02
C PHE A 68 3.98 -2.46 2.78
N GLU A 69 3.46 -2.72 3.96
CA GLU A 69 3.95 -3.85 4.75
C GLU A 69 3.73 -5.16 4.04
N ARG A 70 2.65 -5.28 3.31
CA ARG A 70 2.41 -6.49 2.55
C ARG A 70 3.47 -6.69 1.48
N VAL A 71 3.86 -5.60 0.81
CA VAL A 71 4.94 -5.67 -0.17
C VAL A 71 6.22 -6.17 0.48
N ILE A 72 6.57 -5.60 1.63
CA ILE A 72 7.78 -5.99 2.33
C ILE A 72 7.71 -7.44 2.78
N THR A 73 6.57 -7.86 3.29
CA THR A 73 6.39 -9.23 3.74
C THR A 73 6.56 -10.21 2.57
N CYS A 74 5.96 -9.90 1.43
CA CYS A 74 6.07 -10.75 0.26
C CYS A 74 7.51 -10.79 -0.26
N ALA A 75 8.17 -9.65 -0.26
CA ALA A 75 9.56 -9.60 -0.72
C ALA A 75 10.47 -10.38 0.22
N SER A 76 10.27 -10.23 1.54
CA SER A 76 11.07 -10.96 2.51
C SER A 76 10.87 -12.46 2.37
N GLU A 77 9.64 -12.86 2.14
CA GLU A 77 9.35 -14.27 1.94
C GLU A 77 10.06 -14.79 0.70
N ALA A 78 10.02 -14.03 -0.38
CA ALA A 78 10.68 -14.42 -1.62
C ALA A 78 12.18 -14.51 -1.41
N ASP A 79 12.76 -13.55 -0.70
CA ASP A 79 14.20 -13.57 -0.43
C ASP A 79 14.59 -14.81 0.35
N ARG A 80 13.85 -15.09 1.42
CA ARG A 80 14.19 -16.24 2.23
C ARG A 80 14.10 -17.53 1.45
N ARG A 81 13.02 -17.68 0.70
CA ARG A 81 12.81 -18.91 -0.04
C ARG A 81 13.69 -19.01 -1.26
N GLY A 82 13.92 -17.87 -1.90
CA GLY A 82 14.81 -17.84 -3.04
C GLY A 82 16.22 -18.20 -2.67
N VAL A 83 16.70 -17.63 -1.60
CA VAL A 83 18.05 -17.93 -1.13
C VAL A 83 18.14 -19.39 -0.73
N SER A 84 17.16 -19.89 0.01
CA SER A 84 17.15 -21.29 0.38
C SER A 84 17.07 -22.18 -0.86
N GLY A 85 16.26 -21.79 -1.81
CA GLY A 85 16.14 -22.57 -3.03
C GLY A 85 17.37 -22.54 -3.90
N GLY A 86 18.14 -21.49 -3.79
CA GLY A 86 19.35 -21.35 -4.56
C GLY A 86 20.46 -22.24 -4.08
N GLN A 87 20.29 -22.85 -2.94
CA GLN A 87 21.33 -23.72 -2.40
C GLN A 87 21.04 -25.21 -2.52
#